data_df7a370cb2f1f838e1fa4f195266bd68
#
_entry.id   df7a370cb2f1f838e1fa4f195266bd68
#
_cell.length_a   1.000
_cell.length_b   1.000
_cell.length_c   1.000
_cell.angle_alpha   90.00
_cell.angle_beta   90.00
_cell.angle_gamma   90.00
#
_symmetry.space_group_name_H-M   'P 1'
#
loop_
_entity.id
_entity.type
_entity.pdbx_description
1 polymer ?
#
loop_
_entity_poly.entity_id
_entity_poly.type
_entity_poly.pdbx_seq_one_letter_code
_entity_poly.pdbx_strand_id
1 'polypeptide(L)'
;MSLDLTTLFTKKVTVVGDVMLDSYWTGPSNRISPEAPVPVVRVTGNEDRAGGAANVAINIAKLGAPCNLVGIVGEDKNAATLEGLVRAHEINPNFVITNTHPTITKLRILSRNQQLLRLDFEDNFADVDTKGIIEAFESSLNDSKVVIFSDYGKGSLASVQQMIQICRQKGIYSLVD
;
A
#
# COMPACT_ATOMS: atom_id res chain seq x y z
N MET A 1 30.06 -6.18 -17.27
CA MET A 1 29.15 -5.04 -17.51
C MET A 1 28.80 -4.50 -16.14
N SER A 2 29.40 -3.39 -15.71
CA SER A 2 29.04 -2.78 -14.42
C SER A 2 27.74 -2.04 -14.60
N LEU A 3 26.75 -2.37 -13.78
CA LEU A 3 25.48 -1.62 -13.72
C LEU A 3 25.83 -0.23 -13.15
N ASP A 4 25.63 0.81 -13.96
CA ASP A 4 25.74 2.19 -13.46
C ASP A 4 24.45 2.54 -12.71
N LEU A 5 24.48 2.38 -11.38
CA LEU A 5 23.34 2.65 -10.51
C LEU A 5 23.08 4.16 -10.36
N THR A 6 24.01 5.04 -10.71
CA THR A 6 23.86 6.48 -10.52
C THR A 6 22.75 7.07 -11.38
N THR A 7 22.47 6.46 -12.54
CA THR A 7 21.37 6.88 -13.42
C THR A 7 19.99 6.44 -12.94
N LEU A 8 19.90 5.41 -12.06
CA LEU A 8 18.61 4.96 -11.50
C LEU A 8 18.00 5.98 -10.55
N PHE A 9 18.84 6.70 -9.79
CA PHE A 9 18.38 7.68 -8.80
C PHE A 9 17.75 8.94 -9.40
N THR A 10 17.87 9.14 -10.70
CA THR A 10 17.28 10.29 -11.41
C THR A 10 15.97 9.97 -12.10
N LYS A 11 15.59 8.69 -12.14
CA LYS A 11 14.38 8.25 -12.86
C LYS A 11 13.24 8.04 -11.88
N LYS A 12 12.15 8.76 -12.10
CA LYS A 12 10.95 8.60 -11.29
C LYS A 12 10.25 7.28 -11.60
N VAL A 13 9.80 6.61 -10.57
CA VAL A 13 8.97 5.40 -10.64
C VAL A 13 7.57 5.74 -10.12
N THR A 14 6.53 5.27 -10.80
CA THR A 14 5.16 5.31 -10.28
C THR A 14 4.74 3.90 -9.90
N VAL A 15 4.33 3.70 -8.66
CA VAL A 15 3.72 2.45 -8.18
C VAL A 15 2.21 2.66 -8.14
N VAL A 16 1.47 1.71 -8.70
CA VAL A 16 -0.01 1.70 -8.70
C VAL A 16 -0.48 0.35 -8.17
N GLY A 17 -1.44 0.34 -7.28
CA GLY A 17 -1.98 -0.94 -6.80
C GLY A 17 -2.70 -0.88 -5.49
N ASP A 18 -2.88 -2.05 -4.90
CA ASP A 18 -3.61 -2.21 -3.65
C ASP A 18 -2.72 -1.82 -2.47
N VAL A 19 -2.99 -0.63 -1.92
CA VAL A 19 -2.32 -0.13 -0.73
C VAL A 19 -3.02 -0.63 0.52
N MET A 20 -2.26 -0.91 1.57
CA MET A 20 -2.83 -1.39 2.83
C MET A 20 -2.01 -0.95 4.04
N LEU A 21 -2.64 -0.95 5.20
CA LEU A 21 -2.00 -0.71 6.48
C LEU A 21 -1.79 -2.04 7.20
N ASP A 22 -0.55 -2.38 7.51
CA ASP A 22 -0.18 -3.50 8.35
C ASP A 22 0.00 -3.01 9.80
N SER A 23 -0.94 -3.35 10.68
CA SER A 23 -0.90 -2.99 12.10
C SER A 23 -0.43 -4.18 12.95
N TYR A 24 0.46 -3.92 13.88
CA TYR A 24 1.01 -4.93 14.81
C TYR A 24 0.73 -4.49 16.24
N TRP A 25 -0.12 -5.24 16.93
CA TRP A 25 -0.36 -5.04 18.36
C TRP A 25 0.37 -6.10 19.15
N THR A 26 1.22 -5.68 20.09
CA THR A 26 2.09 -6.55 20.84
C THR A 26 1.80 -6.49 22.33
N GLY A 27 1.92 -7.62 23.01
CA GLY A 27 1.78 -7.66 24.45
C GLY A 27 1.83 -9.07 25.05
N PRO A 28 2.00 -9.19 26.37
CA PRO A 28 1.98 -10.48 27.04
C PRO A 28 0.58 -11.10 27.05
N SER A 29 0.53 -12.42 26.90
CA SER A 29 -0.66 -13.24 27.04
C SER A 29 -0.43 -14.25 28.18
N ASN A 30 -0.81 -13.87 29.40
CA ASN A 30 -0.52 -14.63 30.63
C ASN A 30 -1.77 -15.23 31.27
N ARG A 31 -2.95 -15.03 30.67
CA ARG A 31 -4.22 -15.53 31.20
C ARG A 31 -5.17 -15.95 30.10
N ILE A 32 -6.07 -16.86 30.46
CA ILE A 32 -7.23 -17.23 29.63
C ILE A 32 -8.42 -16.36 30.04
N SER A 33 -9.30 -16.04 29.10
CA SER A 33 -10.54 -15.30 29.37
C SER A 33 -11.47 -16.11 30.29
N PRO A 34 -12.16 -15.48 31.25
CA PRO A 34 -13.22 -16.14 32.00
C PRO A 34 -14.50 -16.38 31.19
N GLU A 35 -14.65 -15.69 30.04
CA GLU A 35 -15.84 -15.75 29.17
C GLU A 35 -15.77 -16.87 28.13
N ALA A 36 -14.56 -17.26 27.72
CA ALA A 36 -14.32 -18.29 26.71
C ALA A 36 -12.88 -18.83 26.82
N PRO A 37 -12.58 -20.06 26.33
CA PRO A 37 -11.24 -20.64 26.42
C PRO A 37 -10.27 -20.03 25.38
N VAL A 38 -10.12 -18.70 25.43
CA VAL A 38 -9.27 -17.93 24.52
C VAL A 38 -8.22 -17.12 25.31
N PRO A 39 -7.00 -16.93 24.78
CA PRO A 39 -5.97 -16.13 25.40
C PRO A 39 -6.38 -14.66 25.46
N VAL A 40 -6.00 -13.97 26.54
CA VAL A 40 -6.14 -12.51 26.67
C VAL A 40 -4.78 -11.88 26.48
N VAL A 41 -4.65 -11.06 25.44
CA VAL A 41 -3.45 -10.26 25.19
C VAL A 41 -3.63 -8.87 25.79
N ARG A 42 -2.73 -8.48 26.70
CA ARG A 42 -2.67 -7.11 27.22
C ARG A 42 -1.78 -6.28 26.31
N VAL A 43 -2.39 -5.51 25.40
CA VAL A 43 -1.63 -4.69 24.46
C VAL A 43 -0.76 -3.68 25.21
N THR A 44 0.55 -3.70 24.95
CA THR A 44 1.56 -2.81 25.50
C THR A 44 2.31 -2.01 24.45
N GLY A 45 2.17 -2.35 23.19
CA GLY A 45 2.74 -1.64 22.06
C GLY A 45 1.92 -1.83 20.81
N ASN A 46 1.98 -0.84 19.93
CA ASN A 46 1.43 -0.91 18.58
C ASN A 46 2.43 -0.30 17.59
N GLU A 47 2.47 -0.86 16.40
CA GLU A 47 3.29 -0.39 15.28
C GLU A 47 2.47 -0.53 14.00
N ASP A 48 2.49 0.52 13.17
CA ASP A 48 1.85 0.53 11.86
C ASP A 48 2.93 0.58 10.76
N ARG A 49 2.73 -0.19 9.71
CA ARG A 49 3.61 -0.27 8.55
C ARG A 49 2.80 -0.17 7.27
N ALA A 50 3.40 0.42 6.25
CA ALA A 50 2.82 0.42 4.91
C ALA A 50 2.98 -0.98 4.26
N GLY A 51 1.88 -1.53 3.77
CA GLY A 51 1.80 -2.85 3.13
C GLY A 51 1.36 -2.77 1.67
N GLY A 52 1.37 -3.90 0.96
CA GLY A 52 0.99 -3.98 -0.45
C GLY A 52 1.81 -3.05 -1.34
N ALA A 53 1.15 -2.37 -2.27
CA ALA A 53 1.78 -1.41 -3.18
C ALA A 53 2.54 -0.29 -2.45
N ALA A 54 2.10 0.10 -1.24
CA ALA A 54 2.79 1.10 -0.44
C ALA A 54 4.16 0.61 0.06
N ASN A 55 4.29 -0.69 0.41
CA ASN A 55 5.58 -1.28 0.74
C ASN A 55 6.52 -1.33 -0.48
N VAL A 56 5.99 -1.62 -1.67
CA VAL A 56 6.77 -1.56 -2.92
C VAL A 56 7.33 -0.16 -3.13
N ALA A 57 6.49 0.88 -2.99
CA ALA A 57 6.90 2.27 -3.12
C ALA A 57 8.00 2.66 -2.10
N ILE A 58 7.88 2.22 -0.84
CA ILE A 58 8.90 2.45 0.20
C ILE A 58 10.23 1.79 -0.18
N ASN A 59 10.19 0.57 -0.72
CA ASN A 59 11.41 -0.10 -1.17
C ASN A 59 12.10 0.64 -2.31
N ILE A 60 11.33 1.17 -3.28
CA ILE A 60 11.84 2.00 -4.37
C ILE A 60 12.48 3.29 -3.83
N ALA A 61 11.79 3.98 -2.91
CA ALA A 61 12.32 5.19 -2.30
C ALA A 61 13.61 4.93 -1.50
N LYS A 62 13.66 3.82 -0.74
CA LYS A 62 14.88 3.40 -0.01
C LYS A 62 16.04 3.04 -0.91
N LEU A 63 15.78 2.61 -2.15
CA LEU A 63 16.82 2.43 -3.18
C LEU A 63 17.26 3.77 -3.77
N GLY A 64 16.66 4.90 -3.39
CA GLY A 64 17.06 6.24 -3.79
C GLY A 64 16.32 6.79 -5.01
N ALA A 65 15.33 6.07 -5.57
CA ALA A 65 14.58 6.56 -6.71
C ALA A 65 13.35 7.39 -6.25
N PRO A 66 13.10 8.58 -6.86
CA PRO A 66 11.86 9.32 -6.61
C PRO A 66 10.64 8.48 -6.97
N CYS A 67 9.63 8.45 -6.07
CA CYS A 67 8.49 7.57 -6.22
C CYS A 67 7.16 8.30 -6.05
N ASN A 68 6.22 8.03 -6.96
CA ASN A 68 4.79 8.33 -6.78
C ASN A 68 4.06 7.03 -6.41
N LEU A 69 3.02 7.15 -5.61
CA LEU A 69 2.17 6.02 -5.23
C LEU A 69 0.71 6.35 -5.51
N VAL A 70 0.04 5.49 -6.28
CA VAL A 70 -1.39 5.59 -6.60
C VAL A 70 -2.11 4.37 -6.03
N GLY A 71 -3.23 4.58 -5.37
CA GLY A 71 -4.05 3.52 -4.80
C GLY A 71 -5.39 4.05 -4.32
N ILE A 72 -6.27 3.16 -3.85
CA ILE A 72 -7.56 3.51 -3.27
C ILE A 72 -7.48 3.33 -1.76
N VAL A 73 -8.03 4.27 -1.01
CA VAL A 73 -8.14 4.24 0.46
C VAL A 73 -9.54 4.66 0.88
N GLY A 74 -9.94 4.27 2.07
CA GLY A 74 -11.17 4.76 2.70
C GLY A 74 -11.04 6.19 3.23
N GLU A 75 -12.17 6.83 3.50
CA GLU A 75 -12.23 8.10 4.23
C GLU A 75 -12.12 7.82 5.75
N ASP A 76 -10.94 7.41 6.21
CA ASP A 76 -10.74 6.95 7.58
C ASP A 76 -9.36 7.32 8.15
N LYS A 77 -9.20 6.99 9.43
CA LYS A 77 -7.96 7.25 10.18
C LYS A 77 -6.76 6.44 9.67
N ASN A 78 -7.04 5.24 9.13
CA ASN A 78 -6.02 4.34 8.61
C ASN A 78 -5.44 4.88 7.29
N ALA A 79 -6.27 5.53 6.47
CA ALA A 79 -5.80 6.27 5.28
C ALA A 79 -4.80 7.37 5.67
N ALA A 80 -5.15 8.20 6.67
CA ALA A 80 -4.26 9.27 7.14
C ALA A 80 -2.95 8.72 7.72
N THR A 81 -3.01 7.61 8.46
CA THR A 81 -1.82 6.93 8.99
C THR A 81 -0.94 6.42 7.84
N LEU A 82 -1.52 5.73 6.86
CA LEU A 82 -0.80 5.20 5.69
C LEU A 82 -0.16 6.34 4.88
N GLU A 83 -0.89 7.42 4.65
CA GLU A 83 -0.36 8.62 3.97
C GLU A 83 0.84 9.20 4.73
N GLY A 84 0.76 9.33 6.06
CA GLY A 84 1.87 9.79 6.88
C GLY A 84 3.10 8.89 6.77
N LEU A 85 2.91 7.56 6.77
CA LEU A 85 4.00 6.60 6.62
C LEU A 85 4.72 6.72 5.28
N VAL A 86 3.99 6.85 4.16
CA VAL A 86 4.61 6.96 2.85
C VAL A 86 5.27 8.31 2.63
N ARG A 87 4.67 9.41 3.14
CA ARG A 87 5.27 10.76 3.08
C ARG A 87 6.57 10.85 3.89
N ALA A 88 6.69 10.12 5.00
CA ALA A 88 7.93 10.05 5.78
C ALA A 88 9.12 9.44 4.99
N HIS A 89 8.84 8.77 3.87
CA HIS A 89 9.83 8.25 2.93
C HIS A 89 9.95 9.08 1.63
N GLU A 90 9.48 10.34 1.65
CA GLU A 90 9.52 11.26 0.51
C GLU A 90 8.75 10.75 -0.73
N ILE A 91 7.82 9.80 -0.53
CA ILE A 91 6.92 9.31 -1.55
C ILE A 91 5.76 10.31 -1.70
N ASN A 92 5.37 10.59 -2.95
CA ASN A 92 4.20 11.40 -3.24
C ASN A 92 2.95 10.51 -3.40
N PRO A 93 2.07 10.41 -2.37
CA PRO A 93 0.84 9.65 -2.48
C PRO A 93 -0.20 10.44 -3.30
N ASN A 94 -0.84 9.75 -4.21
CA ASN A 94 -1.99 10.21 -4.98
C ASN A 94 -3.13 9.23 -4.79
N PHE A 95 -3.72 9.24 -3.58
CA PHE A 95 -4.76 8.32 -3.19
C PHE A 95 -6.14 8.80 -3.66
N VAL A 96 -6.91 7.87 -4.19
CA VAL A 96 -8.34 8.02 -4.42
C VAL A 96 -9.08 7.64 -3.15
N ILE A 97 -9.85 8.58 -2.60
CA ILE A 97 -10.56 8.38 -1.35
C ILE A 97 -11.99 7.92 -1.66
N THR A 98 -12.42 6.83 -1.04
CA THR A 98 -13.81 6.36 -1.09
C THR A 98 -14.45 6.42 0.29
N ASN A 99 -15.74 6.74 0.34
CA ASN A 99 -16.55 6.71 1.56
C ASN A 99 -17.39 5.43 1.70
N THR A 100 -17.28 4.51 0.74
CA THR A 100 -18.08 3.27 0.72
C THR A 100 -17.33 2.08 1.33
N HIS A 101 -16.00 2.12 1.35
CA HIS A 101 -15.16 1.03 1.85
C HIS A 101 -14.08 1.54 2.78
N PRO A 102 -13.67 0.76 3.80
CA PRO A 102 -12.56 1.13 4.68
C PRO A 102 -11.22 0.96 3.97
N THR A 103 -10.20 1.67 4.46
CA THR A 103 -8.81 1.40 4.10
C THR A 103 -8.43 -0.03 4.48
N ILE A 104 -7.91 -0.79 3.52
CA ILE A 104 -7.47 -2.17 3.77
C ILE A 104 -6.48 -2.17 4.92
N THR A 105 -6.82 -2.89 5.98
CA THR A 105 -6.00 -2.97 7.18
C THR A 105 -5.86 -4.42 7.64
N LYS A 106 -4.62 -4.84 7.89
CA LYS A 106 -4.29 -6.17 8.40
C LYS A 106 -3.70 -6.03 9.81
N LEU A 107 -4.54 -6.28 10.83
CA LEU A 107 -4.14 -6.21 12.22
C LEU A 107 -3.63 -7.57 12.71
N ARG A 108 -2.38 -7.60 13.15
CA ARG A 108 -1.73 -8.78 13.73
C ARG A 108 -1.57 -8.63 15.23
N ILE A 109 -2.07 -9.60 15.98
CA ILE A 109 -1.91 -9.68 17.43
C ILE A 109 -0.75 -10.61 17.74
N LEU A 110 0.28 -10.09 18.42
CA LEU A 110 1.50 -10.82 18.74
C LEU A 110 1.71 -10.93 20.26
N SER A 111 2.17 -12.08 20.69
CA SER A 111 2.69 -12.29 22.05
C SER A 111 3.94 -13.14 22.00
N ARG A 112 5.00 -12.72 22.73
CA ARG A 112 6.28 -13.45 22.80
C ARG A 112 6.87 -13.78 21.42
N ASN A 113 6.80 -12.83 20.47
CA ASN A 113 7.23 -12.99 19.07
C ASN A 113 6.45 -14.01 18.24
N GLN A 114 5.30 -14.47 18.73
CA GLN A 114 4.40 -15.36 18.02
C GLN A 114 3.12 -14.61 17.61
N GLN A 115 2.70 -14.74 16.37
CA GLN A 115 1.42 -14.23 15.92
C GLN A 115 0.30 -15.17 16.43
N LEU A 116 -0.62 -14.62 17.21
CA LEU A 116 -1.75 -15.36 17.76
C LEU A 116 -2.98 -15.28 16.84
N LEU A 117 -3.19 -14.11 16.23
CA LEU A 117 -4.38 -13.83 15.41
C LEU A 117 -4.04 -12.77 14.36
N ARG A 118 -4.72 -12.83 13.22
CA ARG A 118 -4.80 -11.74 12.26
C ARG A 118 -6.27 -11.39 12.02
N LEU A 119 -6.57 -10.10 12.03
CA LEU A 119 -7.86 -9.54 11.69
C LEU A 119 -7.67 -8.73 10.41
N ASP A 120 -8.44 -9.06 9.39
CA ASP A 120 -8.41 -8.37 8.10
C ASP A 120 -9.66 -7.50 7.99
N PHE A 121 -9.45 -6.17 7.91
CA PHE A 121 -10.47 -5.19 7.62
C PHE A 121 -10.30 -4.82 6.15
N GLU A 122 -11.06 -5.47 5.29
CA GLU A 122 -10.92 -5.31 3.85
C GLU A 122 -12.23 -5.58 3.12
N ASP A 123 -12.47 -4.75 2.11
CA ASP A 123 -13.49 -4.97 1.10
C ASP A 123 -12.84 -4.89 -0.28
N ASN A 124 -13.59 -5.26 -1.31
CA ASN A 124 -13.10 -5.17 -2.69
C ASN A 124 -13.53 -3.83 -3.29
N PHE A 125 -12.58 -3.08 -3.82
CA PHE A 125 -12.82 -1.77 -4.46
C PHE A 125 -13.29 -1.86 -5.92
N ALA A 126 -13.70 -3.05 -6.41
CA ALA A 126 -14.11 -3.21 -7.81
C ALA A 126 -15.34 -2.39 -8.21
N ASP A 127 -16.15 -1.96 -7.25
CA ASP A 127 -17.32 -1.09 -7.42
C ASP A 127 -16.99 0.42 -7.28
N VAL A 128 -15.75 0.76 -6.88
CA VAL A 128 -15.30 2.15 -6.83
C VAL A 128 -15.11 2.68 -8.25
N ASP A 129 -15.53 3.92 -8.49
CA ASP A 129 -15.41 4.57 -9.79
C ASP A 129 -13.96 4.53 -10.30
N THR A 130 -13.75 3.76 -11.36
CA THR A 130 -12.44 3.59 -12.01
C THR A 130 -11.91 4.87 -12.65
N LYS A 131 -12.78 5.86 -12.90
CA LYS A 131 -12.37 7.14 -13.49
C LYS A 131 -11.41 7.89 -12.58
N GLY A 132 -11.73 7.95 -11.28
CA GLY A 132 -10.88 8.64 -10.30
C GLY A 132 -9.47 8.05 -10.23
N ILE A 133 -9.33 6.72 -10.27
CA ILE A 133 -8.00 6.09 -10.21
C ILE A 133 -7.21 6.27 -11.53
N ILE A 134 -7.89 6.29 -12.68
CA ILE A 134 -7.23 6.60 -13.97
C ILE A 134 -6.71 8.04 -13.98
N GLU A 135 -7.51 9.01 -13.54
CA GLU A 135 -7.09 10.41 -13.46
C GLU A 135 -5.90 10.60 -12.48
N ALA A 136 -5.95 9.97 -11.31
CA ALA A 136 -4.85 9.97 -10.34
C ALA A 136 -3.59 9.33 -10.93
N PHE A 137 -3.74 8.22 -11.65
CA PHE A 137 -2.67 7.54 -12.35
C PHE A 137 -2.03 8.45 -13.41
N GLU A 138 -2.82 9.00 -14.33
CA GLU A 138 -2.31 9.86 -15.41
C GLU A 138 -1.56 11.08 -14.88
N SER A 139 -2.08 11.71 -13.82
CA SER A 139 -1.42 12.86 -13.18
C SER A 139 -0.09 12.49 -12.53
N SER A 140 0.07 11.24 -12.11
CA SER A 140 1.28 10.71 -11.47
C SER A 140 2.37 10.30 -12.46
N LEU A 141 2.09 10.28 -13.76
CA LEU A 141 3.04 9.84 -14.80
C LEU A 141 4.07 10.88 -15.20
N ASN A 142 3.93 12.15 -14.76
CA ASN A 142 4.88 13.20 -15.10
C ASN A 142 6.30 12.81 -14.70
N ASP A 143 7.21 12.79 -15.69
CA ASP A 143 8.62 12.37 -15.56
C ASP A 143 8.84 10.90 -15.16
N SER A 144 7.80 10.09 -15.05
CA SER A 144 7.93 8.67 -14.77
C SER A 144 8.52 7.91 -15.96
N LYS A 145 9.45 7.01 -15.68
CA LYS A 145 10.08 6.14 -16.70
C LYS A 145 9.63 4.69 -16.58
N VAL A 146 9.17 4.33 -15.40
CA VAL A 146 8.68 2.98 -15.09
C VAL A 146 7.41 3.09 -14.26
N VAL A 147 6.45 2.25 -14.56
CA VAL A 147 5.27 1.99 -13.72
C VAL A 147 5.33 0.57 -13.21
N ILE A 148 5.08 0.39 -11.93
CA ILE A 148 4.91 -0.92 -11.30
C ILE A 148 3.46 -1.06 -10.87
N PHE A 149 2.78 -2.08 -11.39
CA PHE A 149 1.44 -2.48 -10.99
C PHE A 149 1.56 -3.60 -9.95
N SER A 150 1.10 -3.36 -8.73
CA SER A 150 1.17 -4.33 -7.62
C SER A 150 -0.24 -4.74 -7.23
N ASP A 151 -0.62 -5.97 -7.62
CA ASP A 151 -1.99 -6.49 -7.56
C ASP A 151 -2.16 -7.53 -6.46
N TYR A 152 -3.01 -7.22 -5.49
CA TYR A 152 -3.43 -8.15 -4.42
C TYR A 152 -4.91 -8.58 -4.58
N GLY A 153 -5.52 -8.30 -5.73
CA GLY A 153 -6.91 -8.66 -6.03
C GLY A 153 -7.93 -7.86 -5.23
N LYS A 154 -7.59 -6.62 -4.79
CA LYS A 154 -8.48 -5.77 -3.99
C LYS A 154 -9.22 -4.71 -4.80
N GLY A 155 -8.99 -4.65 -6.12
CA GLY A 155 -9.78 -3.85 -7.05
C GLY A 155 -9.14 -2.55 -7.52
N SER A 156 -8.06 -2.06 -6.92
CA SER A 156 -7.38 -0.84 -7.38
C SER A 156 -6.89 -0.95 -8.84
N LEU A 157 -6.66 -2.16 -9.31
CA LEU A 157 -6.19 -2.46 -10.67
C LEU A 157 -7.28 -3.02 -11.59
N ALA A 158 -8.57 -2.79 -11.30
CA ALA A 158 -9.67 -3.24 -12.16
C ALA A 158 -9.54 -2.74 -13.62
N SER A 159 -8.90 -1.59 -13.84
CA SER A 159 -8.65 -0.99 -15.15
C SER A 159 -7.19 -1.09 -15.61
N VAL A 160 -6.43 -2.08 -15.12
CA VAL A 160 -4.99 -2.22 -15.40
C VAL A 160 -4.67 -2.30 -16.90
N GLN A 161 -5.53 -2.91 -17.72
CA GLN A 161 -5.33 -2.97 -19.16
C GLN A 161 -5.30 -1.58 -19.82
N GLN A 162 -6.21 -0.69 -19.39
CA GLN A 162 -6.22 0.70 -19.85
C GLN A 162 -4.97 1.45 -19.38
N MET A 163 -4.54 1.25 -18.14
CA MET A 163 -3.31 1.86 -17.60
C MET A 163 -2.07 1.41 -18.35
N ILE A 164 -1.97 0.13 -18.71
CA ILE A 164 -0.88 -0.41 -19.55
C ILE A 164 -0.89 0.22 -20.94
N GLN A 165 -2.07 0.43 -21.54
CA GLN A 165 -2.17 1.11 -22.85
C GLN A 165 -1.70 2.56 -22.76
N ILE A 166 -2.04 3.29 -21.69
CA ILE A 166 -1.55 4.66 -21.43
C ILE A 166 -0.02 4.66 -21.31
N CYS A 167 0.57 3.71 -20.57
CA CYS A 167 2.03 3.58 -20.48
C CYS A 167 2.67 3.39 -21.86
N ARG A 168 2.12 2.49 -22.69
CA ARG A 168 2.63 2.23 -24.04
C ARG A 168 2.57 3.48 -24.92
N GLN A 169 1.46 4.23 -24.90
CA GLN A 169 1.29 5.46 -25.67
C GLN A 169 2.30 6.55 -25.28
N LYS A 170 2.66 6.59 -23.99
CA LYS A 170 3.62 7.56 -23.43
C LYS A 170 5.09 7.06 -23.47
N GLY A 171 5.35 5.85 -23.96
CA GLY A 171 6.69 5.25 -23.99
C GLY A 171 7.26 4.95 -22.61
N ILE A 172 6.39 4.65 -21.63
CA ILE A 172 6.75 4.32 -20.24
C ILE A 172 6.77 2.79 -20.10
N TYR A 173 7.82 2.24 -19.50
CA TYR A 173 7.90 0.81 -19.20
C TYR A 173 6.92 0.44 -18.07
N SER A 174 6.29 -0.73 -18.19
CA SER A 174 5.39 -1.26 -17.17
C SER A 174 5.84 -2.65 -16.71
N LEU A 175 5.79 -2.85 -15.39
CA LEU A 175 6.00 -4.14 -14.73
C LEU A 175 4.69 -4.49 -13.99
N VAL A 176 4.33 -5.76 -14.00
CA VAL A 176 3.12 -6.27 -13.32
C VAL A 176 3.56 -7.39 -12.39
N ASP A 177 3.13 -7.30 -11.13
CA ASP A 177 3.37 -8.27 -10.05
C ASP A 177 2.02 -8.80 -9.53
#